data_23c557099cec248200cf5c5b6eadeee1
#
_entry.id   23c557099cec248200cf5c5b6eadeee1
#
_cell.length_a   1.000
_cell.length_b   1.000
_cell.length_c   1.000
_cell.angle_alpha   90.00
_cell.angle_beta   90.00
_cell.angle_gamma   90.00
#
_symmetry.space_group_name_H-M   'P 1'
#
loop_
_entity.id
_entity.type
_entity.pdbx_description
1 polymer ?
#
loop_
_entity_poly.entity_id
_entity_poly.type
_entity_poly.pdbx_seq_one_letter_code
_entity_poly.pdbx_strand_id
1 'polypeptide(L)'
;MNYVAIGLGAVMLEKTITVDTKIEHVEHFMSLELSELKSFVNNIRAIAESMGDGNVLTKSRVEESARRSLVAKVDIKTGQTITKEMIDFWRPGDAGISCSESFEVLNKKAKIDVSKGTFLKWDMLST
;
A
#
# COMPACT_ATOMS: atom_id res chain seq x y z
N MET A 1 11.68 -2.55 25.65
CA MET A 1 12.34 -3.78 25.18
C MET A 1 11.37 -4.82 24.62
N ASN A 2 10.25 -5.12 25.28
CA ASN A 2 9.29 -6.18 24.87
C ASN A 2 8.75 -6.01 23.44
N TYR A 3 8.43 -4.80 23.00
CA TYR A 3 7.96 -4.50 21.64
C TYR A 3 9.02 -4.82 20.56
N VAL A 4 10.29 -4.56 20.89
CA VAL A 4 11.41 -4.89 20.00
C VAL A 4 11.56 -6.40 19.86
N ALA A 5 11.35 -7.16 20.95
CA ALA A 5 11.41 -8.62 20.90
C ALA A 5 10.38 -9.21 19.94
N ILE A 6 9.13 -8.71 19.93
CA ILE A 6 8.11 -9.11 18.95
C ILE A 6 8.56 -8.77 17.53
N GLY A 7 9.06 -7.55 17.28
CA GLY A 7 9.57 -7.16 15.97
C GLY A 7 10.75 -8.02 15.48
N LEU A 8 11.49 -8.63 16.41
CA LEU A 8 12.56 -9.59 16.11
C LEU A 8 12.08 -11.05 16.03
N GLY A 9 10.77 -11.29 16.09
CA GLY A 9 10.19 -12.62 15.91
C GLY A 9 9.93 -13.41 17.20
N ALA A 10 9.93 -12.78 18.38
CA ALA A 10 9.55 -13.46 19.61
C ALA A 10 8.05 -13.85 19.54
N VAL A 11 7.76 -15.12 19.81
CA VAL A 11 6.40 -15.69 19.78
C VAL A 11 5.76 -15.76 21.17
N MET A 12 6.53 -15.50 22.22
CA MET A 12 6.07 -15.51 23.59
C MET A 12 6.80 -14.43 24.39
N LEU A 13 6.07 -13.73 25.25
CA LEU A 13 6.62 -12.78 26.21
C LEU A 13 6.14 -13.14 27.61
N GLU A 14 7.05 -13.16 28.54
CA GLU A 14 6.75 -13.19 29.98
C GLU A 14 6.96 -11.79 30.57
N LYS A 15 6.03 -11.33 31.38
CA LYS A 15 6.11 -10.03 32.06
C LYS A 15 5.48 -10.11 33.44
N THR A 16 6.24 -9.77 34.46
CA THR A 16 5.71 -9.60 35.81
C THR A 16 4.76 -8.39 35.85
N ILE A 17 3.70 -8.49 36.63
CA ILE A 17 2.71 -7.43 36.83
C ILE A 17 2.63 -7.02 38.29
N THR A 18 2.26 -5.78 38.55
CA THR A 18 2.10 -5.24 39.92
C THR A 18 0.91 -4.31 39.99
N VAL A 19 0.45 -4.06 41.19
CA VAL A 19 -0.55 -3.02 41.51
C VAL A 19 0.08 -1.63 41.66
N ASP A 20 1.36 -1.58 42.11
CA ASP A 20 2.12 -0.34 42.26
C ASP A 20 3.62 -0.61 42.13
N THR A 21 4.27 0.08 41.20
CA THR A 21 5.72 -0.02 40.95
C THR A 21 6.58 0.64 42.05
N LYS A 22 5.97 1.44 42.95
CA LYS A 22 6.67 2.12 44.06
C LYS A 22 6.86 1.26 45.29
N ILE A 23 6.26 0.07 45.34
CA ILE A 23 6.49 -0.89 46.42
C ILE A 23 7.99 -1.25 46.43
N GLU A 24 8.63 -1.08 47.59
CA GLU A 24 10.07 -1.31 47.75
C GLU A 24 10.44 -2.80 47.68
N HIS A 25 10.44 -3.31 46.45
CA HIS A 25 10.92 -4.65 46.11
C HIS A 25 11.35 -4.69 44.66
N VAL A 26 12.42 -5.40 44.35
CA VAL A 26 13.04 -5.44 42.98
C VAL A 26 12.03 -5.85 41.90
N GLU A 27 11.18 -6.81 42.19
CA GLU A 27 10.20 -7.29 41.22
C GLU A 27 9.13 -6.24 40.87
N HIS A 28 8.67 -5.45 41.85
CA HIS A 28 7.70 -4.38 41.63
C HIS A 28 8.26 -3.28 40.73
N PHE A 29 9.51 -2.89 40.96
CA PHE A 29 10.19 -1.87 40.18
C PHE A 29 10.28 -2.23 38.68
N MET A 30 10.46 -3.53 38.35
CA MET A 30 10.56 -4.00 36.96
C MET A 30 9.24 -4.45 36.36
N SER A 31 8.17 -4.45 37.14
CA SER A 31 6.85 -4.96 36.72
C SER A 31 6.06 -3.96 35.88
N LEU A 32 5.09 -4.45 35.18
CA LEU A 32 4.07 -3.65 34.50
C LEU A 32 2.90 -3.39 35.48
N GLU A 33 2.45 -2.17 35.58
CA GLU A 33 1.25 -1.87 36.39
C GLU A 33 0.00 -2.43 35.73
N LEU A 34 -0.93 -2.91 36.56
CA LEU A 34 -2.22 -3.45 36.09
C LEU A 34 -3.00 -2.44 35.23
N SER A 35 -2.88 -1.16 35.53
CA SER A 35 -3.50 -0.05 34.78
C SER A 35 -3.02 0.00 33.32
N GLU A 36 -1.78 -0.43 33.05
CA GLU A 36 -1.13 -0.40 31.74
C GLU A 36 -1.28 -1.71 30.96
N LEU A 37 -1.70 -2.80 31.63
CA LEU A 37 -1.70 -4.15 31.06
C LEU A 37 -2.52 -4.24 29.77
N LYS A 38 -3.71 -3.63 29.71
CA LYS A 38 -4.57 -3.65 28.54
C LYS A 38 -3.90 -2.98 27.33
N SER A 39 -3.32 -1.81 27.55
CA SER A 39 -2.62 -1.05 26.52
C SER A 39 -1.37 -1.80 26.03
N PHE A 40 -0.62 -2.40 26.96
CA PHE A 40 0.54 -3.21 26.65
C PHE A 40 0.21 -4.40 25.75
N VAL A 41 -0.85 -5.18 26.07
CA VAL A 41 -1.28 -6.33 25.26
C VAL A 41 -1.78 -5.88 23.88
N ASN A 42 -2.56 -4.79 23.82
CA ASN A 42 -3.05 -4.26 22.55
C ASN A 42 -1.89 -3.81 21.63
N ASN A 43 -0.89 -3.15 22.19
CA ASN A 43 0.28 -2.71 21.43
C ASN A 43 1.10 -3.91 20.88
N ILE A 44 1.28 -4.97 21.68
CA ILE A 44 1.95 -6.19 21.22
C ILE A 44 1.20 -6.84 20.06
N ARG A 45 -0.13 -6.94 20.17
CA ARG A 45 -0.96 -7.51 19.10
C ARG A 45 -0.92 -6.66 17.83
N ALA A 46 -0.98 -5.35 17.95
CA ALA A 46 -0.87 -4.44 16.81
C ALA A 46 0.50 -4.54 16.12
N ILE A 47 1.59 -4.67 16.89
CA ILE A 47 2.93 -4.88 16.32
C ILE A 47 2.99 -6.22 15.59
N ALA A 48 2.51 -7.31 16.20
CA ALA A 48 2.49 -8.63 15.58
C ALA A 48 1.68 -8.63 14.27
N GLU A 49 0.52 -7.98 14.24
CA GLU A 49 -0.30 -7.81 13.04
C GLU A 49 0.42 -6.98 11.97
N SER A 50 1.11 -5.92 12.37
CA SER A 50 1.87 -5.04 11.46
C SER A 50 3.07 -5.74 10.80
N MET A 51 3.59 -6.81 11.42
CA MET A 51 4.65 -7.64 10.82
C MET A 51 4.15 -8.41 9.59
N GLY A 52 2.82 -8.63 9.48
CA GLY A 52 2.22 -9.39 8.39
C GLY A 52 2.67 -10.85 8.36
N ASP A 53 2.31 -11.52 7.29
CA ASP A 53 2.68 -12.92 7.02
C ASP A 53 3.80 -13.05 5.96
N GLY A 54 4.42 -11.91 5.57
CA GLY A 54 5.42 -11.86 4.50
C GLY A 54 4.84 -11.92 3.08
N ASN A 55 3.51 -12.01 2.94
CA ASN A 55 2.86 -12.08 1.64
C ASN A 55 2.59 -10.67 1.07
N VAL A 56 3.57 -10.13 0.36
CA VAL A 56 3.50 -8.77 -0.23
C VAL A 56 2.65 -8.72 -1.51
N LEU A 57 2.09 -9.84 -1.98
CA LEU A 57 1.47 -9.94 -3.30
C LEU A 57 -0.06 -9.81 -3.30
N THR A 58 -0.70 -9.68 -2.17
CA THR A 58 -2.15 -9.44 -2.08
C THR A 58 -2.49 -8.01 -2.47
N LYS A 59 -2.94 -7.83 -3.71
CA LYS A 59 -3.47 -6.53 -4.17
C LYS A 59 -4.77 -6.22 -3.42
N SER A 60 -4.75 -5.19 -2.57
CA SER A 60 -5.97 -4.67 -1.98
C SER A 60 -6.70 -3.75 -2.98
N ARG A 61 -8.04 -3.62 -2.85
CA ARG A 61 -8.81 -2.64 -3.63
C ARG A 61 -8.30 -1.20 -3.43
N VAL A 62 -7.81 -0.89 -2.24
CA VAL A 62 -7.21 0.42 -1.92
C VAL A 62 -5.92 0.63 -2.71
N GLU A 63 -5.10 -0.41 -2.86
CA GLU A 63 -3.88 -0.35 -3.65
C GLU A 63 -4.19 -0.15 -5.14
N GLU A 64 -5.18 -0.85 -5.69
CA GLU A 64 -5.60 -0.68 -7.09
C GLU A 64 -6.08 0.75 -7.37
N SER A 65 -6.92 1.31 -6.50
CA SER A 65 -7.38 2.70 -6.64
C SER A 65 -6.26 3.73 -6.45
N ALA A 66 -5.25 3.43 -5.65
CA ALA A 66 -4.09 4.29 -5.43
C ALA A 66 -3.10 4.29 -6.61
N ARG A 67 -3.10 3.25 -7.45
CA ARG A 67 -2.30 3.19 -8.68
C ARG A 67 -2.77 4.24 -9.69
N ARG A 68 -2.07 4.34 -10.81
CA ARG A 68 -2.39 5.27 -11.89
C ARG A 68 -2.63 4.51 -13.18
N SER A 69 -3.53 5.06 -14.00
CA SER A 69 -3.77 4.65 -15.38
C SER A 69 -3.23 5.68 -16.37
N LEU A 70 -3.03 5.26 -17.61
CA LEU A 70 -2.66 6.13 -18.70
C LEU A 70 -3.84 7.00 -19.13
N VAL A 71 -3.58 8.28 -19.35
CA VAL A 71 -4.56 9.30 -19.77
C VAL A 71 -4.03 10.06 -20.97
N ALA A 72 -4.89 10.41 -21.91
CA ALA A 72 -4.56 11.30 -23.00
C ALA A 72 -4.29 12.71 -22.47
N LYS A 73 -3.07 13.19 -22.61
CA LYS A 73 -2.64 14.55 -22.22
C LYS A 73 -3.11 15.61 -23.20
N VAL A 74 -3.33 15.22 -24.45
CA VAL A 74 -3.82 16.02 -25.57
C VAL A 74 -4.91 15.26 -26.32
N ASP A 75 -5.63 15.93 -27.22
CA ASP A 75 -6.50 15.23 -28.17
C ASP A 75 -5.67 14.39 -29.14
N ILE A 76 -6.06 13.14 -29.33
CA ILE A 76 -5.37 12.18 -30.21
C ILE A 76 -6.38 11.78 -31.29
N LYS A 77 -5.99 11.94 -32.58
CA LYS A 77 -6.85 11.62 -33.71
C LYS A 77 -6.69 10.17 -34.14
N THR A 78 -7.77 9.62 -34.69
CA THR A 78 -7.77 8.28 -35.32
C THR A 78 -6.59 8.13 -36.29
N GLY A 79 -5.85 7.04 -36.16
CA GLY A 79 -4.67 6.75 -36.97
C GLY A 79 -3.38 7.43 -36.48
N GLN A 80 -3.45 8.35 -35.54
CA GLN A 80 -2.29 9.02 -34.97
C GLN A 80 -1.47 8.04 -34.11
N THR A 81 -0.15 8.06 -34.27
CA THR A 81 0.77 7.27 -33.47
C THR A 81 0.93 7.90 -32.08
N ILE A 82 0.80 7.10 -31.05
CA ILE A 82 0.91 7.57 -29.66
C ILE A 82 2.38 7.72 -29.28
N THR A 83 2.72 8.92 -28.81
CA THR A 83 4.04 9.26 -28.29
C THR A 83 4.00 9.51 -26.78
N LYS A 84 5.16 9.55 -26.14
CA LYS A 84 5.30 9.79 -24.71
C LYS A 84 4.70 11.14 -24.28
N GLU A 85 4.80 12.15 -25.12
CA GLU A 85 4.31 13.52 -24.88
C GLU A 85 2.78 13.61 -24.87
N MET A 86 2.11 12.63 -25.48
CA MET A 86 0.65 12.56 -25.60
C MET A 86 -0.03 11.87 -24.41
N ILE A 87 0.74 11.25 -23.50
CA ILE A 87 0.21 10.50 -22.36
C ILE A 87 0.60 11.14 -21.02
N ASP A 88 -0.26 10.96 -20.04
CA ASP A 88 -0.07 11.34 -18.65
C ASP A 88 -0.56 10.19 -17.74
N PHE A 89 -0.37 10.31 -16.44
CA PHE A 89 -0.60 9.25 -15.44
C PHE A 89 -1.50 9.75 -14.32
N TRP A 90 -2.78 9.39 -14.36
CA TRP A 90 -3.77 9.83 -13.37
C TRP A 90 -4.35 8.65 -12.58
N ARG A 91 -4.81 8.92 -11.36
CA ARG A 91 -5.62 7.98 -10.57
C ARG A 91 -7.08 8.06 -11.02
N PRO A 92 -7.85 6.95 -10.87
CA PRO A 92 -7.48 5.66 -10.29
C PRO A 92 -6.77 4.71 -11.27
N GLY A 93 -6.18 3.63 -10.74
CA GLY A 93 -5.42 2.65 -11.52
C GLY A 93 -6.28 1.64 -12.29
N ASP A 94 -7.56 1.55 -11.98
CA ASP A 94 -8.55 0.66 -12.61
C ASP A 94 -9.38 1.36 -13.71
N ALA A 95 -9.15 2.64 -13.97
CA ALA A 95 -9.90 3.39 -14.98
C ALA A 95 -9.43 3.14 -16.43
N GLY A 96 -8.19 2.68 -16.62
CA GLY A 96 -7.59 2.47 -17.93
C GLY A 96 -6.39 1.55 -17.90
N ILE A 97 -5.55 1.62 -18.95
CA ILE A 97 -4.30 0.86 -19.05
C ILE A 97 -3.37 1.27 -17.89
N SER A 98 -2.77 0.28 -17.22
CA SER A 98 -1.84 0.52 -16.12
C SER A 98 -0.59 1.30 -16.57
N CYS A 99 -0.05 2.14 -15.69
CA CYS A 99 1.23 2.82 -15.94
C CYS A 99 2.39 1.87 -16.24
N SER A 100 2.37 0.66 -15.66
CA SER A 100 3.41 -0.36 -15.89
C SER A 100 3.47 -0.83 -17.35
N GLU A 101 2.35 -0.69 -18.07
CA GLU A 101 2.19 -1.09 -19.47
C GLU A 101 2.42 0.08 -20.45
N SER A 102 2.91 1.22 -19.95
CA SER A 102 3.09 2.44 -20.77
C SER A 102 3.98 2.22 -22.01
N PHE A 103 5.00 1.40 -21.89
CA PHE A 103 5.89 1.09 -23.01
C PHE A 103 5.20 0.32 -24.13
N GLU A 104 4.19 -0.48 -23.83
CA GLU A 104 3.41 -1.25 -24.81
C GLU A 104 2.44 -0.38 -25.61
N VAL A 105 2.08 0.79 -25.07
CA VAL A 105 1.20 1.78 -25.71
C VAL A 105 1.96 2.66 -26.70
N LEU A 106 3.24 2.91 -26.45
CA LEU A 106 4.06 3.74 -27.33
C LEU A 106 4.17 3.10 -28.72
N ASN A 107 4.12 3.94 -29.75
CA ASN A 107 4.15 3.59 -31.17
C ASN A 107 2.90 2.85 -31.70
N LYS A 108 1.90 2.53 -30.85
CA LYS A 108 0.59 2.08 -31.35
C LYS A 108 -0.19 3.26 -31.95
N LYS A 109 -1.16 2.95 -32.81
CA LYS A 109 -2.04 3.96 -33.40
C LYS A 109 -3.40 3.98 -32.70
N ALA A 110 -3.98 5.16 -32.55
CA ALA A 110 -5.33 5.30 -32.07
C ALA A 110 -6.33 4.76 -33.12
N LYS A 111 -7.25 3.88 -32.71
CA LYS A 111 -8.36 3.38 -33.55
C LYS A 111 -9.53 4.35 -33.65
N ILE A 112 -9.67 5.21 -32.67
CA ILE A 112 -10.73 6.21 -32.54
C ILE A 112 -10.13 7.55 -32.12
N ASP A 113 -10.89 8.61 -32.27
CA ASP A 113 -10.53 9.91 -31.68
C ASP A 113 -10.61 9.81 -30.15
N VAL A 114 -9.57 10.25 -29.46
CA VAL A 114 -9.45 10.24 -28.00
C VAL A 114 -9.27 11.67 -27.51
N SER A 115 -10.24 12.18 -26.76
CA SER A 115 -10.16 13.53 -26.20
C SER A 115 -9.17 13.60 -25.03
N LYS A 116 -8.55 14.76 -24.86
CA LYS A 116 -7.71 15.08 -23.70
C LYS A 116 -8.46 14.74 -22.40
N GLY A 117 -7.78 14.11 -21.43
CA GLY A 117 -8.32 13.69 -20.14
C GLY A 117 -9.01 12.33 -20.15
N THR A 118 -9.10 11.66 -21.32
CA THR A 118 -9.69 10.31 -21.43
C THR A 118 -8.68 9.28 -20.99
N PHE A 119 -9.08 8.33 -20.13
CA PHE A 119 -8.29 7.16 -19.78
C PHE A 119 -8.13 6.24 -20.99
N LEU A 120 -6.90 5.89 -21.34
CA LEU A 120 -6.61 5.01 -22.46
C LEU A 120 -6.99 3.57 -22.12
N LYS A 121 -7.61 2.88 -23.09
CA LYS A 121 -7.99 1.47 -23.00
C LYS A 121 -7.42 0.71 -24.21
N TRP A 122 -7.21 -0.59 -24.06
CA TRP A 122 -6.63 -1.41 -25.12
C TRP A 122 -7.47 -1.48 -26.39
N ASP A 123 -8.80 -1.39 -26.27
CA ASP A 123 -9.72 -1.39 -27.42
C ASP A 123 -9.62 -0.12 -28.28
N MET A 124 -9.10 0.97 -27.71
CA MET A 124 -8.85 2.24 -28.42
C MET A 124 -7.57 2.22 -29.27
N LEU A 125 -6.73 1.17 -29.15
CA LEU A 125 -5.41 1.11 -29.74
C LEU A 125 -5.29 -0.01 -30.77
N SER A 126 -4.47 0.22 -31.81
CA SER A 126 -4.14 -0.82 -32.79
C SER A 126 -3.26 -1.89 -32.15
N THR A 127 -3.34 -3.05 -32.69
CA THR A 127 -2.46 -4.17 -32.37
C THR A 127 -1.02 -3.86 -32.74
#